data_6a5275c13217fd25be74fc854fc53fda
#
_entry.id   6a5275c13217fd25be74fc854fc53fda
#
_cell.length_a   1.000
_cell.length_b   1.000
_cell.length_c   1.000
_cell.angle_alpha   90.00
_cell.angle_beta   90.00
_cell.angle_gamma   90.00
#
_symmetry.space_group_name_H-M   'P 1'
#
loop_
_entity.id
_entity.type
_entity.pdbx_description
1 polymer ?
#
loop_
_entity_poly.entity_id
_entity_poly.type
_entity_poly.pdbx_seq_one_letter_code
_entity_poly.pdbx_strand_id
1 'polypeptide(L)'
;MKKRRNKFFDIRVQFFFICMAGFIGVALLAALAAWGLEHLGVNVPMFVWLLIFTLLLGSATAAGFSIAFFAPISRLSRAMKEVAGGNFRVHVETKSVFRDIRDSFDSFNLMVSELNATETLQTDFISNVSHEFKTPISAIEGYASLLQEHQQSPEEQAEYIDKILFNXXXXR
;
A
#
# COMPACT_ATOMS: atom_id res chain seq x y z
N MET A 1 9.76 29.89 10.74
CA MET A 1 8.87 28.80 10.24
C MET A 1 7.43 29.30 10.22
N LYS A 2 6.97 29.77 9.05
CA LYS A 2 5.63 30.34 8.85
C LYS A 2 4.64 29.16 8.71
N LYS A 3 3.84 28.94 9.73
CA LYS A 3 2.79 27.92 9.80
C LYS A 3 1.83 28.10 8.61
N ARG A 4 1.92 27.23 7.60
CA ARG A 4 0.98 27.14 6.48
C ARG A 4 -0.36 26.60 7.00
N ARG A 5 -1.05 27.44 7.76
CA ARG A 5 -2.40 27.18 8.26
C ARG A 5 -3.41 27.78 7.29
N ASN A 6 -3.49 27.23 6.06
CA ASN A 6 -4.61 27.58 5.19
C ASN A 6 -4.81 26.52 4.10
N LYS A 7 -6.04 26.10 4.01
CA LYS A 7 -6.74 25.23 3.06
C LYS A 7 -6.91 23.78 3.49
N PHE A 8 -7.23 23.55 4.74
CA PHE A 8 -7.97 22.35 5.08
C PHE A 8 -9.48 22.68 4.92
N PHE A 9 -9.94 22.67 3.68
CA PHE A 9 -11.35 22.41 3.48
C PHE A 9 -11.50 20.95 3.89
N ASP A 10 -11.97 20.75 5.11
CA ASP A 10 -12.21 19.45 5.70
C ASP A 10 -13.01 18.60 4.70
N ILE A 11 -12.61 17.35 4.52
CA ILE A 11 -13.31 16.37 3.67
C ILE A 11 -14.82 16.38 3.92
N ARG A 12 -15.22 16.62 5.19
CA ARG A 12 -16.61 16.77 5.62
C ARG A 12 -17.28 17.96 4.96
N VAL A 13 -16.58 19.09 4.87
CA VAL A 13 -17.11 20.32 4.28
C VAL A 13 -17.25 20.19 2.77
N GLN A 14 -16.25 19.63 2.10
CA GLN A 14 -16.34 19.36 0.65
C GLN A 14 -17.50 18.42 0.32
N PHE A 15 -17.64 17.33 1.06
CA PHE A 15 -18.72 16.35 0.89
C PHE A 15 -20.09 17.02 1.13
N PHE A 16 -20.21 17.83 2.19
CA PHE A 16 -21.42 18.59 2.48
C PHE A 16 -21.83 19.49 1.31
N PHE A 17 -20.89 20.24 0.75
CA PHE A 17 -21.20 21.13 -0.39
C PHE A 17 -21.57 20.36 -1.66
N ILE A 18 -20.94 19.22 -1.93
CA ILE A 18 -21.28 18.36 -3.07
C ILE A 18 -22.73 17.81 -2.90
N CYS A 19 -23.06 17.32 -1.72
CA CYS A 19 -24.39 16.81 -1.42
C CYS A 19 -25.44 17.93 -1.51
N MET A 20 -25.12 19.10 -0.95
CA MET A 20 -26.01 20.27 -0.99
C MET A 20 -26.25 20.76 -2.43
N ALA A 21 -25.22 20.81 -3.25
CA ALA A 21 -25.36 21.17 -4.68
C ALA A 21 -26.21 20.15 -5.43
N GLY A 22 -26.03 18.86 -5.16
CA GLY A 22 -26.87 17.79 -5.71
C GLY A 22 -28.32 17.95 -5.27
N PHE A 23 -28.54 18.26 -4.01
CA PHE A 23 -29.87 18.50 -3.44
C PHE A 23 -30.61 19.63 -4.19
N ILE A 24 -29.92 20.76 -4.34
CA ILE A 24 -30.45 21.93 -5.05
C ILE A 24 -30.73 21.61 -6.52
N GLY A 25 -29.84 20.90 -7.19
CA GLY A 25 -29.96 20.51 -8.59
C GLY A 25 -31.20 19.63 -8.83
N VAL A 26 -31.41 18.61 -8.02
CA VAL A 26 -32.57 17.71 -8.14
C VAL A 26 -33.86 18.46 -7.80
N ALA A 27 -33.83 19.37 -6.81
CA ALA A 27 -34.99 20.18 -6.46
C ALA A 27 -35.44 21.10 -7.63
N LEU A 28 -34.46 21.74 -8.30
CA LEU A 28 -34.71 22.59 -9.45
C LEU A 28 -35.30 21.78 -10.64
N LEU A 29 -34.71 20.60 -10.91
CA LEU A 29 -35.22 19.72 -11.97
C LEU A 29 -36.65 19.25 -11.70
N ALA A 30 -36.94 18.88 -10.44
CA ALA A 30 -38.30 18.47 -10.03
C ALA A 30 -39.30 19.63 -10.17
N ALA A 31 -38.89 20.84 -9.79
CA ALA A 31 -39.75 22.04 -9.93
C ALA A 31 -40.03 22.37 -11.39
N LEU A 32 -39.03 22.30 -12.27
CA LEU A 32 -39.17 22.51 -13.71
C LEU A 32 -40.11 21.45 -14.34
N ALA A 33 -39.95 20.19 -13.96
CA ALA A 33 -40.78 19.08 -14.44
C ALA A 33 -42.24 19.28 -13.99
N ALA A 34 -42.46 19.65 -12.75
CA ALA A 34 -43.78 19.91 -12.18
C ALA A 34 -44.49 21.06 -12.95
N TRP A 35 -43.76 22.17 -13.17
CA TRP A 35 -44.24 23.32 -13.91
C TRP A 35 -44.63 22.94 -15.36
N GLY A 36 -43.78 22.14 -16.03
CA GLY A 36 -44.05 21.69 -17.40
C GLY A 36 -45.30 20.79 -17.50
N LEU A 37 -45.46 19.84 -16.54
CA LEU A 37 -46.63 18.96 -16.52
C LEU A 37 -47.93 19.72 -16.22
N GLU A 38 -47.88 20.72 -15.34
CA GLU A 38 -49.01 21.59 -15.06
C GLU A 38 -49.46 22.34 -16.32
N HIS A 39 -48.52 22.81 -17.15
CA HIS A 39 -48.81 23.43 -18.43
C HIS A 39 -49.46 22.48 -19.43
N LEU A 40 -49.19 21.18 -19.31
CA LEU A 40 -49.80 20.14 -20.15
C LEU A 40 -51.16 19.63 -19.61
N GLY A 41 -51.63 20.21 -18.50
CA GLY A 41 -52.92 19.85 -17.88
C GLY A 41 -52.88 18.57 -17.04
N VAL A 42 -51.68 18.07 -16.73
CA VAL A 42 -51.50 16.86 -15.93
C VAL A 42 -51.26 17.26 -14.47
N ASN A 43 -52.26 16.98 -13.64
CA ASN A 43 -52.18 17.31 -12.20
C ASN A 43 -51.64 16.11 -11.39
N VAL A 44 -50.37 16.16 -11.06
CA VAL A 44 -49.70 15.11 -10.26
C VAL A 44 -49.65 15.55 -8.80
N PRO A 45 -50.16 14.73 -7.86
CA PRO A 45 -50.14 15.08 -6.45
C PRO A 45 -48.72 15.35 -5.94
N MET A 46 -48.59 16.38 -5.12
CA MET A 46 -47.30 16.85 -4.57
C MET A 46 -46.47 15.73 -3.89
N PHE A 47 -47.13 14.78 -3.23
CA PHE A 47 -46.42 13.69 -2.53
C PHE A 47 -45.69 12.75 -3.50
N VAL A 48 -46.18 12.58 -4.74
CA VAL A 48 -45.52 11.76 -5.78
C VAL A 48 -44.18 12.41 -6.15
N TRP A 49 -44.18 13.72 -6.34
CA TRP A 49 -42.94 14.47 -6.60
C TRP A 49 -41.94 14.35 -5.48
N LEU A 50 -42.40 14.43 -4.23
CA LEU A 50 -41.53 14.25 -3.04
C LEU A 50 -40.89 12.86 -3.01
N LEU A 51 -41.68 11.81 -3.32
CA LEU A 51 -41.15 10.43 -3.37
C LEU A 51 -40.09 10.26 -4.46
N ILE A 52 -40.40 10.72 -5.68
CA ILE A 52 -39.43 10.64 -6.79
C ILE A 52 -38.16 11.41 -6.43
N PHE A 53 -38.29 12.61 -5.89
CA PHE A 53 -37.17 13.46 -5.48
C PHE A 53 -36.29 12.78 -4.43
N THR A 54 -36.87 12.22 -3.37
CA THR A 54 -36.13 11.56 -2.29
C THR A 54 -35.41 10.31 -2.79
N LEU A 55 -36.04 9.51 -3.67
CA LEU A 55 -35.42 8.32 -4.25
C LEU A 55 -34.24 8.67 -5.15
N LEU A 56 -34.42 9.67 -6.04
CA LEU A 56 -33.32 10.11 -6.92
C LEU A 56 -32.15 10.69 -6.13
N LEU A 57 -32.44 11.55 -5.17
CA LEU A 57 -31.40 12.16 -4.36
C LEU A 57 -30.68 11.13 -3.51
N GLY A 58 -31.42 10.24 -2.85
CA GLY A 58 -30.87 9.17 -2.02
C GLY A 58 -29.95 8.25 -2.83
N SER A 59 -30.40 7.82 -4.01
CA SER A 59 -29.59 6.94 -4.88
C SER A 59 -28.33 7.66 -5.41
N ALA A 60 -28.46 8.92 -5.82
CA ALA A 60 -27.35 9.71 -6.34
C ALA A 60 -26.28 9.94 -5.26
N THR A 61 -26.70 10.30 -4.03
CA THR A 61 -25.76 10.52 -2.91
C THR A 61 -25.11 9.21 -2.48
N ALA A 62 -25.86 8.11 -2.43
CA ALA A 62 -25.31 6.79 -2.08
C ALA A 62 -24.28 6.34 -3.11
N ALA A 63 -24.57 6.46 -4.40
CA ALA A 63 -23.64 6.12 -5.49
C ALA A 63 -22.39 7.01 -5.45
N GLY A 64 -22.56 8.30 -5.28
CA GLY A 64 -21.45 9.25 -5.16
C GLY A 64 -20.54 8.93 -4.00
N PHE A 65 -21.11 8.63 -2.84
CA PHE A 65 -20.35 8.27 -1.64
C PHE A 65 -19.61 6.93 -1.84
N SER A 66 -20.26 5.95 -2.45
CA SER A 66 -19.68 4.65 -2.75
C SER A 66 -18.42 4.79 -3.63
N ILE A 67 -18.51 5.57 -4.70
CA ILE A 67 -17.39 5.76 -5.64
C ILE A 67 -16.29 6.62 -5.03
N ALA A 68 -16.65 7.71 -4.35
CA ALA A 68 -15.70 8.70 -3.87
C ALA A 68 -14.96 8.25 -2.60
N PHE A 69 -15.58 7.42 -1.77
CA PHE A 69 -15.08 7.06 -0.45
C PHE A 69 -14.81 5.56 -0.31
N PHE A 70 -15.83 4.71 -0.52
CA PHE A 70 -15.68 3.27 -0.27
C PHE A 70 -14.76 2.58 -1.28
N ALA A 71 -14.79 2.95 -2.56
CA ALA A 71 -13.98 2.30 -3.58
C ALA A 71 -12.47 2.48 -3.32
N PRO A 72 -11.94 3.70 -3.07
CA PRO A 72 -10.52 3.82 -2.74
C PRO A 72 -10.13 3.13 -1.42
N ILE A 73 -10.96 3.19 -0.39
CA ILE A 73 -10.69 2.50 0.89
C ILE A 73 -10.58 0.98 0.67
N SER A 74 -11.48 0.40 -0.14
CA SER A 74 -11.44 -1.04 -0.47
C SER A 74 -10.18 -1.42 -1.24
N ARG A 75 -9.71 -0.54 -2.15
CA ARG A 75 -8.43 -0.76 -2.87
C ARG A 75 -7.26 -0.77 -1.92
N LEU A 76 -7.19 0.21 -1.02
CA LEU A 76 -6.13 0.30 -0.02
C LEU A 76 -6.14 -0.93 0.90
N SER A 77 -7.32 -1.36 1.35
CA SER A 77 -7.48 -2.56 2.18
C SER A 77 -6.96 -3.82 1.48
N ARG A 78 -7.23 -3.98 0.18
CA ARG A 78 -6.71 -5.12 -0.59
C ARG A 78 -5.19 -5.08 -0.68
N ALA A 79 -4.63 -3.91 -0.99
CA ALA A 79 -3.17 -3.72 -1.08
C ALA A 79 -2.50 -4.04 0.27
N MET A 80 -3.09 -3.63 1.38
CA MET A 80 -2.60 -3.96 2.72
C MET A 80 -2.54 -5.48 2.96
N LYS A 81 -3.55 -6.23 2.47
CA LYS A 81 -3.58 -7.69 2.57
C LYS A 81 -2.47 -8.35 1.73
N GLU A 82 -2.16 -7.79 0.55
CA GLU A 82 -1.06 -8.28 -0.28
C GLU A 82 0.29 -8.07 0.42
N VAL A 83 0.49 -6.89 1.02
CA VAL A 83 1.71 -6.59 1.81
C VAL A 83 1.80 -7.51 3.02
N ALA A 84 0.70 -7.75 3.73
CA ALA A 84 0.65 -8.68 4.86
C ALA A 84 0.96 -10.13 4.43
N GLY A 85 0.75 -10.47 3.15
CA GLY A 85 1.13 -11.76 2.56
C GLY A 85 2.58 -11.80 2.05
N GLY A 86 3.38 -10.76 2.29
CA GLY A 86 4.79 -10.70 1.90
C GLY A 86 5.07 -10.08 0.53
N ASN A 87 4.06 -9.53 -0.15
CA ASN A 87 4.29 -8.87 -1.44
C ASN A 87 4.60 -7.39 -1.20
N PHE A 88 5.89 -7.06 -1.11
CA PHE A 88 6.35 -5.68 -0.89
C PHE A 88 6.60 -4.91 -2.20
N ARG A 89 6.13 -5.41 -3.35
CA ARG A 89 6.23 -4.71 -4.65
C ARG A 89 4.92 -4.06 -5.06
N VAL A 90 3.94 -4.03 -4.16
CA VAL A 90 2.63 -3.41 -4.41
C VAL A 90 2.77 -1.89 -4.45
N HIS A 91 2.20 -1.27 -5.46
CA HIS A 91 2.06 0.18 -5.57
C HIS A 91 0.61 0.51 -5.91
N VAL A 92 0.01 1.44 -5.22
CA VAL A 92 -1.38 1.83 -5.42
C VAL A 92 -1.51 3.31 -5.74
N GLU A 93 -2.38 3.62 -6.70
CA GLU A 93 -2.66 4.99 -7.10
C GLU A 93 -4.13 5.33 -6.85
N THR A 94 -4.38 6.59 -6.59
CA THR A 94 -5.74 7.11 -6.46
C THR A 94 -5.85 8.48 -7.11
N LYS A 95 -7.00 8.70 -7.77
CA LYS A 95 -7.38 10.01 -8.30
C LYS A 95 -8.45 10.65 -7.42
N SER A 96 -8.48 10.28 -6.13
CA SER A 96 -9.47 10.80 -5.19
C SER A 96 -9.43 12.31 -5.12
N VAL A 97 -10.60 12.95 -5.10
CA VAL A 97 -10.77 14.39 -4.88
C VAL A 97 -10.36 14.73 -3.44
N PHE A 98 -10.52 13.79 -2.52
CA PHE A 98 -10.25 13.98 -1.09
C PHE A 98 -8.75 13.84 -0.80
N ARG A 99 -8.18 14.89 -0.24
CA ARG A 99 -6.76 14.95 0.09
C ARG A 99 -6.35 13.85 1.08
N ASP A 100 -7.12 13.68 2.16
CA ASP A 100 -6.79 12.70 3.21
C ASP A 100 -6.69 11.27 2.65
N ILE A 101 -7.50 10.95 1.62
CA ILE A 101 -7.42 9.66 0.92
C ILE A 101 -6.11 9.58 0.13
N ARG A 102 -5.75 10.65 -0.62
CA ARG A 102 -4.48 10.68 -1.36
C ARG A 102 -3.28 10.54 -0.42
N ASP A 103 -3.26 11.33 0.66
CA ASP A 103 -2.19 11.31 1.67
C ASP A 103 -2.06 9.89 2.30
N SER A 104 -3.18 9.17 2.47
CA SER A 104 -3.16 7.77 2.96
C SER A 104 -2.52 6.82 1.94
N PHE A 105 -2.79 7.00 0.65
CA PHE A 105 -2.18 6.20 -0.42
C PHE A 105 -0.67 6.48 -0.52
N ASP A 106 -0.27 7.74 -0.45
CA ASP A 106 1.14 8.14 -0.49
C ASP A 106 1.91 7.58 0.72
N SER A 107 1.33 7.67 1.91
CA SER A 107 1.91 7.11 3.14
C SER A 107 2.05 5.58 3.06
N PHE A 108 1.03 4.90 2.50
CA PHE A 108 1.07 3.44 2.26
C PHE A 108 2.20 3.07 1.30
N ASN A 109 2.30 3.77 0.16
CA ASN A 109 3.36 3.50 -0.82
C ASN A 109 4.75 3.71 -0.24
N LEU A 110 4.94 4.76 0.56
CA LEU A 110 6.21 5.01 1.26
C LEU A 110 6.53 3.86 2.21
N MET A 111 5.58 3.44 3.02
CA MET A 111 5.76 2.30 3.96
C MET A 111 6.17 1.02 3.21
N VAL A 112 5.49 0.70 2.10
CA VAL A 112 5.78 -0.49 1.28
C VAL A 112 7.18 -0.40 0.68
N SER A 113 7.58 0.78 0.21
CA SER A 113 8.93 1.02 -0.33
C SER A 113 10.01 0.75 0.73
N GLU A 114 9.81 1.21 1.97
CA GLU A 114 10.74 0.97 3.09
C GLU A 114 10.82 -0.52 3.47
N LEU A 115 9.67 -1.22 3.46
CA LEU A 115 9.64 -2.66 3.71
C LEU A 115 10.39 -3.43 2.61
N ASN A 116 10.19 -3.08 1.35
CA ASN A 116 10.88 -3.71 0.21
C ASN A 116 12.39 -3.48 0.29
N ALA A 117 12.83 -2.28 0.65
CA ALA A 117 14.25 -1.95 0.82
C ALA A 117 14.85 -2.81 1.97
N THR A 118 14.13 -2.95 3.08
CA THR A 118 14.57 -3.76 4.23
C THR A 118 14.68 -5.24 3.85
N GLU A 119 13.70 -5.79 3.12
CA GLU A 119 13.73 -7.19 2.63
C GLU A 119 14.93 -7.42 1.72
N THR A 120 15.19 -6.48 0.80
CA THR A 120 16.34 -6.56 -0.12
C THR A 120 17.66 -6.58 0.66
N LEU A 121 17.83 -5.63 1.58
CA LEU A 121 19.03 -5.56 2.44
C LEU A 121 19.23 -6.85 3.25
N GLN A 122 18.15 -7.40 3.81
CA GLN A 122 18.20 -8.65 4.57
C GLN A 122 18.63 -9.83 3.68
N THR A 123 18.08 -9.92 2.48
CA THR A 123 18.43 -10.98 1.52
C THR A 123 19.89 -10.87 1.09
N ASP A 124 20.35 -9.67 0.75
CA ASP A 124 21.74 -9.41 0.36
C ASP A 124 22.69 -9.71 1.52
N PHE A 125 22.32 -9.31 2.73
CA PHE A 125 23.12 -9.60 3.94
C PHE A 125 23.27 -11.11 4.13
N ILE A 126 22.17 -11.88 4.11
CA ILE A 126 22.20 -13.35 4.27
C ILE A 126 23.07 -13.98 3.16
N SER A 127 22.91 -13.55 1.93
CA SER A 127 23.69 -14.06 0.79
C SER A 127 25.19 -13.80 0.97
N ASN A 128 25.57 -12.57 1.31
CA ASN A 128 26.95 -12.16 1.50
C ASN A 128 27.59 -12.93 2.68
N VAL A 129 26.87 -13.01 3.79
CA VAL A 129 27.33 -13.76 4.99
C VAL A 129 27.55 -15.23 4.63
N SER A 130 26.62 -15.83 3.89
CA SER A 130 26.74 -17.24 3.46
C SER A 130 27.98 -17.46 2.59
N HIS A 131 28.26 -16.55 1.66
CA HIS A 131 29.46 -16.63 0.82
C HIS A 131 30.74 -16.44 1.64
N GLU A 132 30.76 -15.50 2.57
CA GLU A 132 31.93 -15.25 3.42
C GLU A 132 32.22 -16.42 4.36
N PHE A 133 31.22 -17.15 4.81
CA PHE A 133 31.43 -18.36 5.64
C PHE A 133 31.80 -19.58 4.79
N LYS A 134 31.28 -19.69 3.57
CA LYS A 134 31.55 -20.85 2.71
C LYS A 134 33.06 -21.01 2.41
N THR A 135 33.77 -19.91 2.14
CA THR A 135 35.18 -19.93 1.76
C THR A 135 36.07 -20.53 2.90
N PRO A 136 36.06 -20.01 4.16
CA PRO A 136 36.88 -20.61 5.20
C PRO A 136 36.43 -22.03 5.56
N ILE A 137 35.12 -22.33 5.52
CA ILE A 137 34.63 -23.69 5.80
C ILE A 137 35.19 -24.67 4.76
N SER A 138 35.15 -24.33 3.46
CA SER A 138 35.69 -25.18 2.40
C SER A 138 37.20 -25.37 2.53
N ALA A 139 37.94 -24.33 2.98
CA ALA A 139 39.38 -24.45 3.24
C ALA A 139 39.62 -25.41 4.41
N ILE A 140 38.88 -25.30 5.50
CA ILE A 140 38.98 -26.22 6.68
C ILE A 140 38.71 -27.66 6.21
N GLU A 141 37.63 -27.90 5.48
CA GLU A 141 37.28 -29.22 4.91
C GLU A 141 38.39 -29.77 4.04
N GLY A 142 38.98 -28.96 3.18
CA GLY A 142 40.08 -29.34 2.29
C GLY A 142 41.32 -29.78 3.07
N TYR A 143 41.77 -28.94 4.01
CA TYR A 143 42.94 -29.27 4.83
C TYR A 143 42.69 -30.47 5.75
N ALA A 144 41.50 -30.59 6.30
CA ALA A 144 41.12 -31.76 7.12
C ALA A 144 41.12 -33.04 6.31
N SER A 145 40.66 -32.98 5.05
CA SER A 145 40.69 -34.14 4.14
C SER A 145 42.13 -34.56 3.80
N LEU A 146 43.01 -33.59 3.55
CA LEU A 146 44.43 -33.85 3.33
C LEU A 146 45.05 -34.55 4.55
N LEU A 147 44.72 -34.13 5.76
CA LEU A 147 45.22 -34.77 7.01
C LEU A 147 44.75 -36.23 7.17
N GLN A 148 43.66 -36.63 6.54
CA GLN A 148 43.17 -38.02 6.55
C GLN A 148 43.99 -38.93 5.63
N GLU A 149 44.67 -38.37 4.64
CA GLU A 149 45.58 -39.14 3.78
C GLU A 149 46.87 -39.45 4.55
N HIS A 150 47.30 -40.70 4.58
CA HIS A 150 48.35 -41.21 5.49
C HIS A 150 49.81 -41.04 4.99
N GLN A 151 50.08 -40.09 4.10
CA GLN A 151 51.38 -39.97 3.41
C GLN A 151 52.09 -38.61 3.62
N GLN A 152 51.63 -37.77 4.58
CA GLN A 152 52.22 -36.45 4.82
C GLN A 152 53.37 -36.54 5.83
N SER A 153 54.34 -35.66 5.64
CA SER A 153 55.43 -35.44 6.61
C SER A 153 54.87 -34.71 7.86
N PRO A 154 55.57 -34.83 9.01
CA PRO A 154 55.18 -34.09 10.22
C PRO A 154 55.08 -32.58 9.99
N GLU A 155 55.93 -32.04 9.12
CA GLU A 155 55.95 -30.61 8.77
C GLU A 155 54.69 -30.19 8.01
N GLU A 156 54.24 -30.99 7.04
CA GLU A 156 53.03 -30.76 6.27
C GLU A 156 51.78 -30.85 7.14
N GLN A 157 51.74 -31.84 8.06
CA GLN A 157 50.64 -31.96 9.02
C GLN A 157 50.51 -30.72 9.89
N ALA A 158 51.64 -30.19 10.40
CA ALA A 158 51.66 -28.97 11.20
C ALA A 158 51.16 -27.77 10.41
N GLU A 159 51.56 -27.65 9.13
CA GLU A 159 51.07 -26.56 8.26
C GLU A 159 49.56 -26.65 8.03
N TYR A 160 49.03 -27.83 7.73
CA TYR A 160 47.57 -27.99 7.51
C TYR A 160 46.76 -27.66 8.78
N ILE A 161 47.26 -28.07 9.95
CA ILE A 161 46.64 -27.71 11.24
C ILE A 161 46.61 -26.19 11.41
N ASP A 162 47.72 -25.49 11.13
CA ASP A 162 47.80 -24.03 11.22
C ASP A 162 46.83 -23.35 10.27
N LYS A 163 46.69 -23.86 9.03
CA LYS A 163 45.71 -23.33 8.05
C LYS A 163 44.26 -23.52 8.54
N ILE A 164 43.95 -24.67 9.15
CA ILE A 164 42.61 -24.93 9.73
C ILE A 164 42.35 -23.91 10.87
N LEU A 165 43.30 -23.76 11.77
CA LEU A 165 43.17 -22.83 12.90
C LEU A 165 43.02 -21.38 12.42
N PHE A 166 43.75 -20.98 11.40
CA PHE A 166 43.63 -19.65 10.79
C PHE A 166 42.21 -19.41 10.25
N ASN A 167 41.72 -20.34 9.52
CA ASN A 167 40.37 -20.23 8.98
C ASN A 167 39.24 -20.29 10.03
N UNK A 168 39.36 -20.81 10.97
CA UNK A 168 38.51 -20.83 12.08
C UNK A 168 38.52 -19.56 12.81
N UNK A 169 39.61 -18.75 12.73
CA UNK A 169 39.69 -17.49 13.33
C UNK A 169 39.00 -16.46 12.49
N UNK A 170 39.02 -16.73 11.31
CA UNK A 170 38.38 -15.95 10.37
C UNK A 170 36.90 -16.04 10.37
N UNK A 171 36.41 -16.94 10.88
CA UNK A 171 35.05 -17.22 11.05
C UNK A 171 34.50 -16.73 12.35
N ARG A 172 35.22 -16.09 13.13
CA ARG A 172 34.91 -15.52 14.45
C ARG A 172 34.59 -14.03 14.39
#